data_69bb8231af75bea183283146d3168a7f
#
_entry.id   69bb8231af75bea183283146d3168a7f
#
_cell.length_a   1.000
_cell.length_b   1.000
_cell.length_c   1.000
_cell.angle_alpha   90.00
_cell.angle_beta   90.00
_cell.angle_gamma   90.00
#
_symmetry.space_group_name_H-M   'P 1'
#
loop_
_entity.id
_entity.type
_entity.pdbx_description
1 polymer ?
#
loop_
_entity_poly.entity_id
_entity_poly.type
_entity_poly.pdbx_seq_one_letter_code
_entity_poly.pdbx_strand_id
1 'polypeptide(L)'
;MIDVNDFDQLRIGLATADSIRTWSNGEVKKPETINYRTLKPEKDGLFCEKIFGPQKDWECTCGKYKRIRFKGIICERCGVEVTRSKVRRERMGHIELAAPAVHIWYLRGTRSWLAYLLMGLEPREELKAKQLEKVIYFAASLVTWVDDDKRDEAIADLETEMLEEKEAIYKERDERLQERRQDHENEIAELEEDEANEAEIKAVSRQLNKDLEAITEEYELEVDLCERAFEEFRGLFPRQIIEDELLWRELVDRYGEYFEGGMGADAIAQLVERLDFDEEEIKLREAIDPPAGQKPLSAQRKQKAIKRLKIVSSFNRRNEKGNRVNSPRAMILDVVPVIPPELRPMVQLDGGRFATSDLNDLYRRVINRNNRLKRLLDLGAPAIIVNNEKRMLQEAVDALFDNG
;
A
#
# COMPACT_ATOMS: atom_id res chain seq x y z
N MET A 1 9.28 -31.28 23.97
CA MET A 1 9.88 -30.35 22.96
C MET A 1 10.31 -31.28 21.82
N ILE A 2 9.64 -31.20 20.67
CA ILE A 2 10.04 -31.97 19.48
C ILE A 2 11.41 -31.44 19.09
N ASP A 3 12.39 -32.32 18.91
CA ASP A 3 13.72 -31.92 18.48
C ASP A 3 13.59 -31.35 17.04
N VAL A 4 14.17 -30.20 16.81
CA VAL A 4 14.10 -29.50 15.47
C VAL A 4 14.70 -30.38 14.36
N ASN A 5 15.47 -31.41 14.72
CA ASN A 5 16.09 -32.33 13.77
C ASN A 5 15.27 -33.63 13.55
N ASP A 6 14.14 -33.81 14.25
CA ASP A 6 13.31 -35.01 14.17
C ASP A 6 12.12 -34.78 13.23
N PHE A 7 12.40 -34.72 11.91
CA PHE A 7 11.40 -34.57 10.85
C PHE A 7 11.76 -35.42 9.62
N ASP A 8 10.74 -36.00 8.99
CA ASP A 8 10.88 -36.83 7.79
C ASP A 8 10.80 -35.99 6.49
N GLN A 9 10.10 -34.88 6.53
CA GLN A 9 9.85 -34.06 5.34
C GLN A 9 9.89 -32.57 5.66
N LEU A 10 10.49 -31.80 4.73
CA LEU A 10 10.47 -30.34 4.77
C LEU A 10 9.51 -29.81 3.71
N ARG A 11 8.56 -28.98 4.12
CA ARG A 11 7.61 -28.31 3.23
C ARG A 11 7.88 -26.82 3.19
N ILE A 12 8.07 -26.29 1.98
CA ILE A 12 8.20 -24.85 1.74
C ILE A 12 6.85 -24.33 1.24
N GLY A 13 6.36 -23.27 1.86
CA GLY A 13 5.09 -22.62 1.51
C GLY A 13 5.12 -21.14 1.82
N LEU A 14 4.06 -20.43 1.44
CA LEU A 14 3.89 -19.03 1.77
C LEU A 14 3.41 -18.88 3.21
N ALA A 15 4.02 -17.95 3.95
CA ALA A 15 3.63 -17.60 5.30
C ALA A 15 2.55 -16.52 5.29
N THR A 16 1.41 -16.81 5.89
CA THR A 16 0.36 -15.80 6.13
C THR A 16 0.71 -14.95 7.36
N ALA A 17 0.05 -13.79 7.52
CA ALA A 17 0.19 -12.96 8.71
C ALA A 17 -0.07 -13.75 10.01
N ASP A 18 -1.08 -14.61 10.02
CA ASP A 18 -1.39 -15.45 11.18
C ASP A 18 -0.32 -16.50 11.46
N SER A 19 0.30 -17.06 10.40
CA SER A 19 1.45 -17.96 10.57
C SER A 19 2.61 -17.23 11.24
N ILE A 20 2.90 -16.00 10.81
CA ILE A 20 3.98 -15.19 11.38
C ILE A 20 3.69 -14.85 12.85
N ARG A 21 2.46 -14.46 13.18
CA ARG A 21 2.04 -14.22 14.56
C ARG A 21 2.17 -15.46 15.43
N THR A 22 1.85 -16.64 14.88
CA THR A 22 1.95 -17.93 15.60
C THR A 22 3.41 -18.30 15.91
N TRP A 23 4.36 -18.02 15.01
CA TRP A 23 5.78 -18.28 15.26
C TRP A 23 6.41 -17.27 16.22
N SER A 24 5.83 -16.07 16.28
CA SER A 24 6.39 -14.97 17.03
C SER A 24 6.19 -15.09 18.52
N ASN A 25 7.20 -14.68 19.27
CA ASN A 25 7.15 -14.59 20.73
C ASN A 25 6.73 -13.18 21.22
N GLY A 26 6.45 -12.25 20.30
CA GLY A 26 5.94 -10.93 20.62
C GLY A 26 6.23 -9.86 19.56
N GLU A 27 5.52 -8.75 19.67
CA GLU A 27 5.63 -7.59 18.75
C GLU A 27 6.81 -6.70 19.16
N VAL A 28 7.62 -6.34 18.16
CA VAL A 28 8.71 -5.37 18.30
C VAL A 28 8.15 -3.98 17.91
N LYS A 29 7.96 -3.12 18.92
CA LYS A 29 7.34 -1.79 18.76
C LYS A 29 8.34 -0.66 18.62
N LYS A 30 9.54 -0.85 19.15
CA LYS A 30 10.56 0.18 19.29
C LYS A 30 11.78 -0.11 18.41
N PRO A 31 12.34 0.92 17.76
CA PRO A 31 13.54 0.78 16.94
C PRO A 31 14.83 0.64 17.75
N GLU A 32 14.78 0.90 19.06
CA GLU A 32 15.93 0.85 19.96
C GLU A 32 16.46 -0.57 20.09
N THR A 33 17.77 -0.69 20.15
CA THR A 33 18.48 -1.96 20.28
C THR A 33 18.89 -2.22 21.73
N ILE A 34 19.87 -1.46 22.21
CA ILE A 34 20.41 -1.52 23.56
C ILE A 34 20.49 -0.13 24.18
N ASN A 35 20.45 -0.07 25.49
CA ASN A 35 20.75 1.14 26.22
C ASN A 35 22.27 1.27 26.35
N TYR A 36 22.86 2.28 25.72
CA TYR A 36 24.31 2.46 25.68
C TYR A 36 24.97 2.72 27.04
N ARG A 37 24.19 3.20 28.04
CA ARG A 37 24.67 3.41 29.41
C ARG A 37 24.72 2.12 30.22
N THR A 38 23.67 1.29 30.09
CA THR A 38 23.51 0.07 30.90
C THR A 38 23.91 -1.20 30.16
N LEU A 39 24.13 -1.11 28.84
CA LEU A 39 24.42 -2.19 27.91
C LEU A 39 23.33 -3.29 27.89
N LYS A 40 22.13 -2.98 28.41
CA LYS A 40 20.99 -3.89 28.43
C LYS A 40 20.07 -3.65 27.24
N PRO A 41 19.42 -4.73 26.72
CA PRO A 41 18.41 -4.58 25.68
C PRO A 41 17.24 -3.71 26.14
N GLU A 42 16.79 -2.83 25.25
CA GLU A 42 15.60 -2.02 25.49
C GLU A 42 14.34 -2.89 25.43
N LYS A 43 13.36 -2.57 26.30
CA LYS A 43 12.08 -3.27 26.34
C LYS A 43 11.29 -2.96 25.08
N ASP A 44 10.67 -4.00 24.49
CA ASP A 44 9.89 -3.97 23.25
C ASP A 44 10.71 -3.52 22.01
N GLY A 45 12.04 -3.50 22.13
CA GLY A 45 12.98 -3.21 21.06
C GLY A 45 13.51 -4.44 20.34
N LEU A 46 14.41 -4.23 19.37
CA LEU A 46 14.95 -5.29 18.50
C LEU A 46 15.74 -6.38 19.22
N PHE A 47 16.21 -6.16 20.45
CA PHE A 47 16.92 -7.12 21.27
C PHE A 47 16.19 -7.49 22.57
N CYS A 48 14.93 -7.12 22.70
CA CYS A 48 14.11 -7.30 23.91
C CYS A 48 14.18 -8.72 24.47
N GLU A 49 14.53 -8.85 25.74
CA GLU A 49 14.62 -10.16 26.40
C GLU A 49 13.25 -10.80 26.65
N LYS A 50 12.18 -10.01 26.76
CA LYS A 50 10.82 -10.51 26.89
C LYS A 50 10.38 -11.27 25.64
N ILE A 51 10.78 -10.78 24.45
CA ILE A 51 10.41 -11.36 23.14
C ILE A 51 11.37 -12.50 22.79
N PHE A 52 12.67 -12.23 22.82
CA PHE A 52 13.69 -13.12 22.29
C PHE A 52 14.38 -14.01 23.33
N GLY A 53 14.11 -13.79 24.61
CA GLY A 53 14.70 -14.55 25.70
C GLY A 53 15.87 -13.83 26.42
N PRO A 54 16.34 -14.40 27.55
CA PRO A 54 17.35 -13.80 28.40
C PRO A 54 18.75 -13.79 27.74
N GLN A 55 19.61 -12.84 28.11
CA GLN A 55 21.02 -12.80 27.69
C GLN A 55 21.88 -13.82 28.39
N LYS A 56 21.55 -14.16 29.66
CA LYS A 56 22.27 -15.11 30.47
C LYS A 56 21.40 -16.31 30.81
N ASP A 57 22.00 -17.49 30.84
CA ASP A 57 21.29 -18.71 31.19
C ASP A 57 20.64 -18.60 32.58
N TRP A 58 19.36 -18.92 32.63
CA TRP A 58 18.58 -19.04 33.87
C TRP A 58 18.48 -17.72 34.67
N GLU A 59 18.65 -16.56 34.03
CA GLU A 59 18.58 -15.27 34.70
C GLU A 59 17.57 -14.35 33.96
N CYS A 60 16.64 -13.72 34.68
CA CYS A 60 15.77 -12.70 34.14
C CYS A 60 16.46 -11.33 34.17
N THR A 61 16.05 -10.40 33.31
CA THR A 61 16.66 -9.04 33.17
C THR A 61 16.73 -8.26 34.48
N CYS A 62 15.70 -8.35 35.33
CA CYS A 62 15.67 -7.62 36.59
C CYS A 62 16.45 -8.30 37.72
N GLY A 63 16.96 -9.51 37.50
CA GLY A 63 17.77 -10.27 38.47
C GLY A 63 16.97 -10.90 39.62
N LYS A 64 15.65 -10.88 39.60
CA LYS A 64 14.81 -11.53 40.64
C LYS A 64 14.98 -13.06 40.66
N TYR A 65 15.04 -13.66 39.48
CA TYR A 65 15.25 -15.09 39.29
C TYR A 65 16.61 -15.32 38.60
N LYS A 66 17.52 -16.10 39.21
CA LYS A 66 18.89 -16.30 38.74
C LYS A 66 19.37 -17.76 38.75
N ARG A 67 18.48 -18.75 38.95
CA ARG A 67 18.90 -20.13 39.07
C ARG A 67 18.01 -21.07 38.27
N ILE A 68 18.58 -22.20 37.86
CA ILE A 68 17.91 -23.26 37.07
C ILE A 68 16.61 -23.77 37.70
N ARG A 69 16.51 -23.73 39.07
CA ARG A 69 15.29 -24.12 39.77
C ARG A 69 14.04 -23.34 39.36
N PHE A 70 14.23 -22.16 38.77
CA PHE A 70 13.14 -21.31 38.29
C PHE A 70 12.88 -21.47 36.77
N LYS A 71 13.37 -22.55 36.16
CA LYS A 71 13.17 -22.83 34.73
C LYS A 71 11.71 -22.74 34.33
N GLY A 72 11.42 -22.02 33.25
CA GLY A 72 10.09 -21.85 32.64
C GLY A 72 9.18 -20.81 33.34
N ILE A 73 9.64 -20.20 34.44
CA ILE A 73 8.88 -19.15 35.11
C ILE A 73 9.01 -17.84 34.30
N ILE A 74 7.89 -17.20 34.04
CA ILE A 74 7.85 -15.86 33.50
C ILE A 74 7.92 -14.87 34.67
N CYS A 75 8.95 -14.02 34.68
CA CYS A 75 9.14 -13.07 35.76
C CYS A 75 8.00 -12.01 35.72
N GLU A 76 7.22 -11.90 36.79
CA GLU A 76 6.12 -10.97 36.93
C GLU A 76 6.56 -9.48 36.88
N ARG A 77 7.85 -9.18 37.21
CA ARG A 77 8.40 -7.84 37.21
C ARG A 77 8.87 -7.38 35.83
N CYS A 78 9.59 -8.24 35.09
CA CYS A 78 10.19 -7.85 33.79
C CYS A 78 9.60 -8.62 32.61
N GLY A 79 8.75 -9.62 32.83
CA GLY A 79 8.10 -10.40 31.78
C GLY A 79 9.02 -11.37 31.04
N VAL A 80 10.28 -11.54 31.48
CA VAL A 80 11.26 -12.42 30.85
C VAL A 80 11.10 -13.84 31.38
N GLU A 81 11.05 -14.81 30.48
CA GLU A 81 11.04 -16.23 30.83
C GLU A 81 12.43 -16.69 31.25
N VAL A 82 12.51 -17.44 32.36
CA VAL A 82 13.77 -18.01 32.86
C VAL A 82 14.11 -19.26 32.07
N THR A 83 14.93 -19.11 31.04
CA THR A 83 15.35 -20.20 30.14
C THR A 83 16.83 -20.04 29.76
N ARG A 84 17.32 -20.93 28.90
CA ARG A 84 18.70 -20.81 28.38
C ARG A 84 18.78 -19.65 27.37
N SER A 85 19.92 -18.98 27.32
CA SER A 85 20.21 -17.92 26.36
C SER A 85 20.19 -18.39 24.90
N LYS A 86 20.42 -19.69 24.65
CA LYS A 86 20.34 -20.32 23.32
C LYS A 86 19.04 -19.99 22.57
N VAL A 87 17.91 -19.79 23.29
CA VAL A 87 16.63 -19.44 22.66
C VAL A 87 16.69 -18.14 21.85
N ARG A 88 17.66 -17.27 22.09
CA ARG A 88 17.90 -16.03 21.31
C ARG A 88 18.37 -16.29 19.88
N ARG A 89 18.74 -17.54 19.54
CA ARG A 89 18.98 -18.00 18.16
C ARG A 89 17.73 -18.53 17.48
N GLU A 90 16.70 -18.87 18.24
CA GLU A 90 15.55 -19.64 17.76
C GLU A 90 14.27 -18.81 17.77
N ARG A 91 14.13 -17.87 18.73
CA ARG A 91 12.90 -17.09 18.90
C ARG A 91 12.78 -15.99 17.88
N MET A 92 11.66 -16.03 17.13
CA MET A 92 11.22 -14.99 16.22
C MET A 92 10.38 -13.93 16.94
N GLY A 93 10.43 -12.71 16.45
CA GLY A 93 9.48 -11.65 16.75
C GLY A 93 8.72 -11.22 15.50
N HIS A 94 7.90 -10.20 15.62
CA HIS A 94 7.21 -9.62 14.47
C HIS A 94 7.01 -8.10 14.64
N ILE A 95 6.71 -7.43 13.53
CA ILE A 95 6.31 -6.03 13.48
C ILE A 95 4.94 -5.98 12.83
N GLU A 96 3.93 -5.42 13.53
CA GLU A 96 2.61 -5.16 12.96
C GLU A 96 2.68 -3.88 12.12
N LEU A 97 2.39 -3.98 10.83
CA LEU A 97 2.39 -2.83 9.94
C LEU A 97 1.11 -2.00 10.09
N ALA A 98 1.23 -0.69 10.01
CA ALA A 98 0.10 0.25 10.04
C ALA A 98 -0.68 0.27 8.72
N ALA A 99 -0.03 -0.10 7.64
CA ALA A 99 -0.62 -0.32 6.32
C ALA A 99 0.07 -1.52 5.69
N PRO A 100 -0.64 -2.33 4.88
CA PRO A 100 -0.05 -3.47 4.22
C PRO A 100 1.06 -3.05 3.25
N ALA A 101 2.02 -3.93 3.01
CA ALA A 101 3.09 -3.76 2.04
C ALA A 101 3.20 -4.98 1.13
N VAL A 102 3.41 -4.76 -0.16
CA VAL A 102 3.62 -5.85 -1.12
C VAL A 102 5.02 -6.42 -0.95
N HIS A 103 5.14 -7.73 -0.90
CA HIS A 103 6.44 -8.39 -0.85
C HIS A 103 7.15 -8.29 -2.20
N ILE A 104 8.30 -7.63 -2.23
CA ILE A 104 9.06 -7.28 -3.45
C ILE A 104 9.40 -8.47 -4.34
N TRP A 105 9.65 -9.66 -3.80
CA TRP A 105 9.98 -10.86 -4.58
C TRP A 105 8.84 -11.30 -5.51
N TYR A 106 7.59 -11.02 -5.15
CA TYR A 106 6.43 -11.37 -5.98
C TYR A 106 6.09 -10.30 -7.01
N LEU A 107 6.69 -9.12 -6.88
CA LEU A 107 6.57 -8.01 -7.83
C LEU A 107 7.73 -8.01 -8.83
N ARG A 108 8.98 -8.02 -8.36
CA ARG A 108 10.21 -7.84 -9.16
C ARG A 108 11.03 -9.10 -9.40
N GLY A 109 10.59 -10.26 -8.99
CA GLY A 109 11.29 -11.53 -9.28
C GLY A 109 11.39 -11.83 -10.77
N THR A 110 12.17 -12.84 -11.15
CA THR A 110 12.30 -13.36 -12.55
C THR A 110 10.94 -13.64 -13.20
N ARG A 111 9.92 -13.88 -12.38
CA ARG A 111 8.51 -13.93 -12.75
C ARG A 111 7.72 -13.14 -11.71
N SER A 112 7.13 -12.03 -12.11
CA SER A 112 6.20 -11.31 -11.26
C SER A 112 4.92 -12.16 -11.06
N TRP A 113 4.86 -12.91 -9.96
CA TRP A 113 3.70 -13.77 -9.66
C TRP A 113 2.44 -12.93 -9.51
N LEU A 114 2.57 -11.78 -8.90
CA LEU A 114 1.45 -10.86 -8.69
C LEU A 114 0.90 -10.34 -10.03
N ALA A 115 1.78 -9.92 -10.97
CA ALA A 115 1.36 -9.47 -12.28
C ALA A 115 0.68 -10.58 -13.10
N TYR A 116 1.19 -11.81 -13.06
CA TYR A 116 0.54 -12.93 -13.73
C TYR A 116 -0.80 -13.33 -13.08
N LEU A 117 -0.91 -13.21 -11.76
CA LEU A 117 -2.14 -13.51 -11.03
C LEU A 117 -3.23 -12.50 -11.38
N LEU A 118 -2.88 -11.21 -11.41
CA LEU A 118 -3.81 -10.12 -11.66
C LEU A 118 -4.03 -9.78 -13.14
N MET A 119 -3.31 -10.45 -14.05
CA MET A 119 -3.49 -10.29 -15.49
C MET A 119 -4.86 -10.82 -15.91
N GLY A 120 -5.68 -9.98 -16.56
CA GLY A 120 -6.92 -10.40 -17.19
C GLY A 120 -6.71 -11.24 -18.46
N LEU A 121 -7.76 -11.90 -18.93
CA LEU A 121 -7.78 -12.60 -20.22
C LEU A 121 -7.97 -11.62 -21.37
N GLU A 122 -8.69 -10.55 -21.15
CA GLU A 122 -8.96 -9.50 -22.13
C GLU A 122 -7.83 -8.45 -22.18
N PRO A 123 -7.61 -7.83 -23.36
CA PRO A 123 -6.56 -6.80 -23.49
C PRO A 123 -6.76 -5.57 -22.60
N ARG A 124 -8.02 -5.23 -22.30
CA ARG A 124 -8.37 -4.10 -21.44
C ARG A 124 -8.00 -4.34 -19.97
N GLU A 125 -8.07 -5.59 -19.53
CA GLU A 125 -7.79 -6.01 -18.16
C GLU A 125 -6.32 -6.40 -17.91
N GLU A 126 -5.44 -6.24 -18.89
CA GLU A 126 -4.04 -6.64 -18.77
C GLU A 126 -3.25 -5.67 -17.90
N LEU A 127 -3.09 -6.01 -16.61
CA LEU A 127 -2.18 -5.31 -15.71
C LEU A 127 -0.73 -5.74 -15.95
N LYS A 128 0.09 -4.78 -16.40
CA LYS A 128 1.54 -5.00 -16.57
C LYS A 128 2.27 -4.77 -15.24
N ALA A 129 3.41 -5.44 -15.05
CA ALA A 129 4.23 -5.28 -13.84
C ALA A 129 4.59 -3.80 -13.55
N LYS A 130 4.90 -3.00 -14.58
CA LYS A 130 5.17 -1.56 -14.43
C LYS A 130 3.95 -0.76 -13.94
N GLN A 131 2.76 -1.17 -14.32
CA GLN A 131 1.52 -0.52 -13.88
C GLN A 131 1.23 -0.87 -12.42
N LEU A 132 1.44 -2.13 -12.02
CA LEU A 132 1.37 -2.53 -10.61
C LEU A 132 2.40 -1.78 -9.76
N GLU A 133 3.61 -1.57 -10.26
CA GLU A 133 4.61 -0.75 -9.57
C GLU A 133 4.11 0.68 -9.33
N LYS A 134 3.50 1.33 -10.33
CA LYS A 134 2.92 2.67 -10.16
C LYS A 134 1.88 2.71 -9.05
N VAL A 135 0.99 1.71 -8.99
CA VAL A 135 -0.04 1.61 -7.95
C VAL A 135 0.59 1.38 -6.57
N ILE A 136 1.51 0.42 -6.45
CA ILE A 136 2.14 0.04 -5.19
C ILE A 136 2.95 1.20 -4.59
N TYR A 137 3.61 2.00 -5.44
CA TYR A 137 4.40 3.18 -5.01
C TYR A 137 3.60 4.49 -5.05
N PHE A 138 2.27 4.43 -5.06
CA PHE A 138 1.36 5.59 -4.94
C PHE A 138 1.52 6.62 -6.07
N ALA A 139 1.84 6.18 -7.29
CA ALA A 139 1.92 7.02 -8.49
C ALA A 139 0.69 6.88 -9.39
N ALA A 140 -0.23 5.97 -9.10
CA ALA A 140 -1.47 5.78 -9.83
C ALA A 140 -2.51 5.09 -8.96
N SER A 141 -3.78 5.36 -9.23
CA SER A 141 -4.93 4.70 -8.61
C SER A 141 -5.37 3.50 -9.44
N LEU A 142 -5.93 2.50 -8.78
CA LEU A 142 -6.39 1.25 -9.37
C LEU A 142 -7.86 1.03 -9.02
N VAL A 143 -8.68 0.81 -10.02
CA VAL A 143 -10.08 0.39 -9.83
C VAL A 143 -10.10 -1.09 -9.47
N THR A 144 -10.68 -1.43 -8.32
CA THR A 144 -10.72 -2.81 -7.83
C THR A 144 -12.05 -3.50 -8.12
N TRP A 145 -13.12 -2.73 -8.24
CA TRP A 145 -14.46 -3.22 -8.51
C TRP A 145 -15.35 -2.11 -9.05
N VAL A 146 -16.32 -2.48 -9.88
CA VAL A 146 -17.36 -1.61 -10.42
C VAL A 146 -18.70 -2.34 -10.31
N ASP A 147 -19.73 -1.65 -9.88
CA ASP A 147 -21.11 -2.11 -9.89
C ASP A 147 -21.74 -1.72 -11.23
N ASP A 148 -21.58 -2.60 -12.22
CA ASP A 148 -22.05 -2.34 -13.57
C ASP A 148 -23.57 -2.19 -13.62
N ASP A 149 -24.32 -2.99 -12.86
CA ASP A 149 -25.79 -2.95 -12.84
C ASP A 149 -26.29 -1.61 -12.28
N LYS A 150 -25.76 -1.21 -11.10
CA LYS A 150 -26.11 0.06 -10.46
C LYS A 150 -25.71 1.26 -11.31
N ARG A 151 -24.54 1.20 -11.95
CA ARG A 151 -24.06 2.26 -12.86
C ARG A 151 -24.97 2.41 -14.05
N ASP A 152 -25.30 1.29 -14.73
CA ASP A 152 -26.11 1.31 -15.95
C ASP A 152 -27.54 1.79 -15.69
N GLU A 153 -28.09 1.54 -14.49
CA GLU A 153 -29.39 2.08 -14.07
C GLU A 153 -29.34 3.60 -13.83
N ALA A 154 -28.25 4.10 -13.26
CA ALA A 154 -28.12 5.52 -12.86
C ALA A 154 -27.54 6.43 -13.95
N ILE A 155 -26.94 5.90 -15.00
CA ILE A 155 -26.09 6.67 -15.93
C ILE A 155 -26.84 7.81 -16.64
N ALA A 156 -28.13 7.63 -16.94
CA ALA A 156 -28.92 8.65 -17.60
C ALA A 156 -29.25 9.84 -16.69
N ASP A 157 -29.52 9.52 -15.40
CA ASP A 157 -29.79 10.56 -14.40
C ASP A 157 -28.52 11.33 -14.07
N LEU A 158 -27.40 10.62 -13.91
CA LEU A 158 -26.08 11.23 -13.65
C LEU A 158 -25.58 12.08 -14.84
N GLU A 159 -25.90 11.71 -16.07
CA GLU A 159 -25.62 12.54 -17.26
C GLU A 159 -26.38 13.85 -17.21
N THR A 160 -27.65 13.79 -16.76
CA THR A 160 -28.47 14.98 -16.61
C THR A 160 -27.95 15.89 -15.50
N GLU A 161 -27.58 15.33 -14.34
CA GLU A 161 -26.96 16.05 -13.22
C GLU A 161 -25.66 16.73 -13.63
N MET A 162 -24.80 16.04 -14.40
CA MET A 162 -23.53 16.60 -14.91
C MET A 162 -23.80 17.78 -15.88
N LEU A 163 -24.81 17.68 -16.73
CA LEU A 163 -25.17 18.78 -17.64
C LEU A 163 -25.73 19.99 -16.90
N GLU A 164 -26.57 19.80 -15.90
CA GLU A 164 -27.07 20.87 -15.04
C GLU A 164 -25.95 21.56 -14.26
N GLU A 165 -25.00 20.79 -13.73
CA GLU A 165 -23.84 21.34 -13.05
C GLU A 165 -22.94 22.15 -13.97
N LYS A 166 -22.70 21.66 -15.18
CA LYS A 166 -21.97 22.40 -16.22
C LYS A 166 -22.62 23.75 -16.56
N GLU A 167 -23.96 23.77 -16.67
CA GLU A 167 -24.69 25.02 -16.88
C GLU A 167 -24.54 25.97 -15.67
N ALA A 168 -24.55 25.44 -14.46
CA ALA A 168 -24.33 26.21 -13.23
C ALA A 168 -22.92 26.83 -13.17
N ILE A 169 -21.89 26.06 -13.52
CA ILE A 169 -20.48 26.52 -13.61
C ILE A 169 -20.36 27.65 -14.63
N TYR A 170 -20.95 27.52 -15.81
CA TYR A 170 -20.92 28.59 -16.81
C TYR A 170 -21.65 29.86 -16.35
N LYS A 171 -22.76 29.71 -15.62
CA LYS A 171 -23.48 30.85 -15.06
C LYS A 171 -22.64 31.56 -14.01
N GLU A 172 -22.01 30.85 -13.11
CA GLU A 172 -21.12 31.40 -12.09
C GLU A 172 -19.92 32.11 -12.73
N ARG A 173 -19.32 31.53 -13.79
CA ARG A 173 -18.28 32.17 -14.58
C ARG A 173 -18.75 33.54 -15.12
N ASP A 174 -19.93 33.56 -15.74
CA ASP A 174 -20.44 34.77 -16.35
C ASP A 174 -20.75 35.85 -15.32
N GLU A 175 -21.27 35.47 -14.15
CA GLU A 175 -21.49 36.38 -13.01
C GLU A 175 -20.14 36.96 -12.53
N ARG A 176 -19.12 36.15 -12.35
CA ARG A 176 -17.78 36.58 -11.90
C ARG A 176 -17.05 37.46 -12.93
N LEU A 177 -17.22 37.14 -14.20
CA LEU A 177 -16.70 38.00 -15.29
C LEU A 177 -17.39 39.37 -15.29
N GLN A 178 -18.69 39.44 -15.00
CA GLN A 178 -19.44 40.68 -14.92
C GLN A 178 -19.04 41.48 -13.66
N GLU A 179 -18.89 40.88 -12.53
CA GLU A 179 -18.37 41.51 -11.31
C GLU A 179 -17.00 42.13 -11.55
N ARG A 180 -16.05 41.38 -12.14
CA ARG A 180 -14.70 41.91 -12.44
C ARG A 180 -14.69 43.08 -13.39
N ARG A 181 -15.61 43.08 -14.38
CA ARG A 181 -15.79 44.23 -15.29
C ARG A 181 -16.34 45.45 -14.55
N GLN A 182 -17.30 45.26 -13.64
CA GLN A 182 -17.86 46.35 -12.87
C GLN A 182 -16.82 46.95 -11.90
N ASP A 183 -16.01 46.09 -11.27
CA ASP A 183 -14.90 46.54 -10.42
C ASP A 183 -13.89 47.39 -11.22
N HIS A 184 -13.58 46.95 -12.43
CA HIS A 184 -12.69 47.71 -13.33
C HIS A 184 -13.29 49.06 -13.73
N GLU A 185 -14.59 49.16 -14.03
CA GLU A 185 -15.26 50.43 -14.30
C GLU A 185 -15.17 51.39 -13.11
N ASN A 186 -15.33 50.86 -11.88
CA ASN A 186 -15.17 51.62 -10.64
C ASN A 186 -13.70 52.07 -10.45
N GLU A 187 -12.72 51.18 -10.68
CA GLU A 187 -11.28 51.47 -10.60
C GLU A 187 -10.90 52.59 -11.58
N ILE A 188 -11.44 52.56 -12.80
CA ILE A 188 -11.19 53.61 -13.80
C ILE A 188 -11.82 54.95 -13.40
N ALA A 189 -13.07 54.93 -12.87
CA ALA A 189 -13.73 56.14 -12.43
C ALA A 189 -12.97 56.83 -11.26
N GLU A 190 -12.44 56.03 -10.31
CA GLU A 190 -11.59 56.56 -9.23
C GLU A 190 -10.28 57.16 -9.77
N LEU A 191 -9.62 56.52 -10.76
CA LEU A 191 -8.39 57.02 -11.36
C LEU A 191 -8.62 58.29 -12.18
N GLU A 192 -9.79 58.43 -12.82
CA GLU A 192 -10.17 59.64 -13.57
C GLU A 192 -10.47 60.83 -12.61
N GLU A 193 -11.08 60.57 -11.44
CA GLU A 193 -11.27 61.58 -10.42
C GLU A 193 -9.95 62.06 -9.77
N ASP A 194 -8.95 61.17 -9.68
CA ASP A 194 -7.61 61.45 -9.14
C ASP A 194 -6.64 62.03 -10.18
N GLU A 195 -7.10 62.42 -11.43
CA GLU A 195 -6.32 62.94 -12.53
C GLU A 195 -5.12 62.04 -12.91
N ALA A 196 -5.29 60.71 -12.85
CA ALA A 196 -4.24 59.74 -13.12
C ALA A 196 -3.74 59.78 -14.56
N ASN A 197 -2.49 59.35 -14.78
CA ASN A 197 -1.83 59.35 -16.08
C ASN A 197 -2.46 58.26 -17.01
N GLU A 198 -2.56 58.60 -18.32
CA GLU A 198 -3.05 57.67 -19.35
C GLU A 198 -2.32 56.32 -19.36
N ALA A 199 -1.06 56.27 -18.92
CA ALA A 199 -0.29 55.04 -18.76
C ALA A 199 -0.80 54.13 -17.63
N GLU A 200 -1.32 54.70 -16.56
CA GLU A 200 -1.91 53.98 -15.42
C GLU A 200 -3.25 53.35 -15.80
N ILE A 201 -4.12 54.10 -16.46
CA ILE A 201 -5.40 53.61 -16.99
C ILE A 201 -5.18 52.46 -17.98
N LYS A 202 -4.16 52.54 -18.86
CA LYS A 202 -3.80 51.45 -19.77
C LYS A 202 -3.24 50.23 -19.04
N ALA A 203 -2.54 50.41 -17.89
CA ALA A 203 -2.05 49.31 -17.09
C ALA A 203 -3.19 48.55 -16.44
N VAL A 204 -4.17 49.23 -15.86
CA VAL A 204 -5.38 48.65 -15.26
C VAL A 204 -6.22 47.90 -16.30
N SER A 205 -6.39 48.47 -17.51
CA SER A 205 -7.11 47.78 -18.59
C SER A 205 -6.39 46.52 -19.10
N ARG A 206 -5.04 46.50 -19.08
CA ARG A 206 -4.27 45.26 -19.39
C ARG A 206 -4.41 44.22 -18.29
N GLN A 207 -4.50 44.67 -17.04
CA GLN A 207 -4.71 43.73 -15.92
C GLN A 207 -6.09 43.10 -16.00
N LEU A 208 -7.15 43.90 -16.32
CA LEU A 208 -8.48 43.34 -16.55
C LEU A 208 -8.48 42.18 -17.55
N ASN A 209 -7.84 42.39 -18.72
CA ASN A 209 -7.81 41.33 -19.75
C ASN A 209 -7.17 40.05 -19.23
N LYS A 210 -6.09 40.16 -18.46
CA LYS A 210 -5.45 38.99 -17.82
C LYS A 210 -6.34 38.32 -16.79
N ASP A 211 -7.05 39.12 -15.98
CA ASP A 211 -7.95 38.62 -14.97
C ASP A 211 -9.15 37.89 -15.61
N LEU A 212 -9.71 38.46 -16.70
CA LEU A 212 -10.80 37.82 -17.44
C LEU A 212 -10.35 36.50 -18.12
N GLU A 213 -9.13 36.49 -18.70
CA GLU A 213 -8.55 35.28 -19.28
C GLU A 213 -8.35 34.21 -18.16
N ALA A 214 -7.77 34.60 -17.02
CA ALA A 214 -7.54 33.68 -15.91
C ALA A 214 -8.85 33.11 -15.34
N ILE A 215 -9.89 33.94 -15.18
CA ILE A 215 -11.22 33.47 -14.72
C ILE A 215 -11.78 32.51 -15.78
N THR A 216 -11.70 32.82 -17.05
CA THR A 216 -12.23 31.93 -18.09
C THR A 216 -11.51 30.60 -18.12
N GLU A 217 -10.17 30.59 -18.04
CA GLU A 217 -9.36 29.36 -17.98
C GLU A 217 -9.67 28.53 -16.74
N GLU A 218 -9.88 29.16 -15.57
CA GLU A 218 -10.22 28.45 -14.31
C GLU A 218 -11.52 27.65 -14.46
N TYR A 219 -12.59 28.27 -14.94
CA TYR A 219 -13.88 27.64 -15.11
C TYR A 219 -13.92 26.64 -16.28
N GLU A 220 -13.17 26.89 -17.38
CA GLU A 220 -13.02 25.92 -18.46
C GLU A 220 -12.32 24.64 -18.00
N LEU A 221 -11.30 24.75 -17.13
CA LEU A 221 -10.64 23.60 -16.53
C LEU A 221 -11.57 22.80 -15.61
N GLU A 222 -12.43 23.47 -14.85
CA GLU A 222 -13.41 22.83 -13.98
C GLU A 222 -14.46 22.05 -14.80
N VAL A 223 -14.98 22.64 -15.88
CA VAL A 223 -15.91 21.99 -16.80
C VAL A 223 -15.24 20.79 -17.48
N ASP A 224 -14.00 20.94 -17.99
CA ASP A 224 -13.26 19.85 -18.62
C ASP A 224 -13.05 18.68 -17.64
N LEU A 225 -12.72 18.99 -16.39
CA LEU A 225 -12.53 17.97 -15.36
C LEU A 225 -13.84 17.23 -15.06
N CYS A 226 -14.97 17.95 -14.98
CA CYS A 226 -16.29 17.36 -14.76
C CYS A 226 -16.69 16.43 -15.92
N GLU A 227 -16.53 16.88 -17.16
CA GLU A 227 -16.82 16.08 -18.36
C GLU A 227 -15.91 14.84 -18.45
N ARG A 228 -14.62 15.00 -18.22
CA ARG A 228 -13.65 13.90 -18.22
C ARG A 228 -13.96 12.88 -17.14
N ALA A 229 -14.36 13.34 -15.95
CA ALA A 229 -14.73 12.44 -14.85
C ALA A 229 -15.96 11.61 -15.22
N PHE A 230 -16.98 12.20 -15.85
CA PHE A 230 -18.17 11.47 -16.29
C PHE A 230 -17.86 10.46 -17.41
N GLU A 231 -17.09 10.87 -18.44
CA GLU A 231 -16.71 9.98 -19.53
C GLU A 231 -15.86 8.80 -19.05
N GLU A 232 -14.93 9.05 -18.12
CA GLU A 232 -14.11 8.01 -17.51
C GLU A 232 -14.97 7.05 -16.66
N PHE A 233 -15.90 7.60 -15.86
CA PHE A 233 -16.85 6.81 -15.07
C PHE A 233 -17.74 5.91 -15.94
N ARG A 234 -18.24 6.44 -17.05
CA ARG A 234 -19.06 5.69 -18.02
C ARG A 234 -18.33 4.48 -18.59
N GLY A 235 -17.01 4.62 -18.81
CA GLY A 235 -16.15 3.56 -19.35
C GLY A 235 -15.39 2.76 -18.30
N LEU A 236 -15.64 2.98 -17.00
CA LEU A 236 -14.86 2.41 -15.91
C LEU A 236 -15.00 0.88 -15.85
N PHE A 237 -13.90 0.20 -15.63
CA PHE A 237 -13.87 -1.26 -15.51
C PHE A 237 -12.84 -1.71 -14.44
N PRO A 238 -13.03 -2.90 -13.85
CA PRO A 238 -12.08 -3.45 -12.88
C PRO A 238 -10.69 -3.61 -13.48
N ARG A 239 -9.64 -3.27 -12.69
CA ARG A 239 -8.21 -3.27 -13.07
C ARG A 239 -7.76 -2.07 -13.93
N GLN A 240 -8.64 -1.11 -14.17
CA GLN A 240 -8.25 0.14 -14.82
C GLN A 240 -7.34 0.95 -13.91
N ILE A 241 -6.34 1.61 -14.52
CA ILE A 241 -5.38 2.47 -13.83
C ILE A 241 -5.62 3.91 -14.23
N ILE A 242 -5.73 4.79 -13.23
CA ILE A 242 -5.90 6.22 -13.38
C ILE A 242 -4.65 6.90 -12.79
N GLU A 243 -3.90 7.60 -13.64
CA GLU A 243 -2.65 8.27 -13.27
C GLU A 243 -2.86 9.72 -12.84
N ASP A 244 -3.97 10.34 -13.26
CA ASP A 244 -4.33 11.70 -12.91
C ASP A 244 -5.00 11.74 -11.54
N GLU A 245 -4.33 12.37 -10.55
CA GLU A 245 -4.81 12.45 -9.17
C GLU A 245 -6.07 13.32 -9.03
N LEU A 246 -6.18 14.40 -9.86
CA LEU A 246 -7.36 15.25 -9.83
C LEU A 246 -8.57 14.51 -10.37
N LEU A 247 -8.42 13.86 -11.53
CA LEU A 247 -9.46 13.01 -12.09
C LEU A 247 -9.89 11.90 -11.16
N TRP A 248 -8.94 11.23 -10.48
CA TRP A 248 -9.27 10.20 -9.48
C TRP A 248 -10.09 10.75 -8.33
N ARG A 249 -9.74 11.93 -7.82
CA ARG A 249 -10.48 12.58 -6.73
C ARG A 249 -11.91 12.91 -7.16
N GLU A 250 -12.08 13.52 -8.33
CA GLU A 250 -13.40 13.80 -8.87
C GLU A 250 -14.26 12.55 -9.07
N LEU A 251 -13.66 11.48 -9.59
CA LEU A 251 -14.35 10.19 -9.72
C LEU A 251 -14.83 9.65 -8.38
N VAL A 252 -13.99 9.69 -7.35
CA VAL A 252 -14.35 9.21 -6.00
C VAL A 252 -15.40 10.10 -5.35
N ASP A 253 -15.27 11.42 -5.45
CA ASP A 253 -16.18 12.37 -4.82
C ASP A 253 -17.57 12.32 -5.46
N ARG A 254 -17.66 12.14 -6.78
CA ARG A 254 -18.94 12.11 -7.51
C ARG A 254 -19.56 10.72 -7.61
N TYR A 255 -18.75 9.71 -7.91
CA TYR A 255 -19.22 8.37 -8.30
C TYR A 255 -18.71 7.24 -7.39
N GLY A 256 -18.14 7.57 -6.24
CA GLY A 256 -17.52 6.59 -5.32
C GLY A 256 -18.46 5.53 -4.76
N GLU A 257 -19.77 5.68 -4.90
CA GLU A 257 -20.74 4.65 -4.50
C GLU A 257 -21.01 3.57 -5.57
N TYR A 258 -20.48 3.76 -6.78
CA TYR A 258 -20.64 2.83 -7.91
C TYR A 258 -19.38 1.99 -8.16
N PHE A 259 -18.26 2.33 -7.55
CA PHE A 259 -17.02 1.59 -7.72
C PHE A 259 -16.15 1.64 -6.47
N GLU A 260 -15.21 0.73 -6.39
CA GLU A 260 -14.17 0.73 -5.38
C GLU A 260 -12.79 0.76 -6.04
N GLY A 261 -11.86 1.37 -5.35
CA GLY A 261 -10.48 1.45 -5.82
C GLY A 261 -9.58 2.20 -4.84
N GLY A 262 -8.31 2.32 -5.20
CA GLY A 262 -7.35 3.01 -4.36
C GLY A 262 -5.93 2.87 -4.84
N MET A 263 -4.99 3.19 -3.96
CA MET A 263 -3.55 3.13 -4.21
C MET A 263 -2.87 2.15 -3.25
N GLY A 264 -1.65 1.75 -3.59
CA GLY A 264 -0.80 0.96 -2.71
C GLY A 264 -1.17 -0.51 -2.61
N ALA A 265 -0.64 -1.15 -1.57
CA ALA A 265 -0.85 -2.57 -1.31
C ALA A 265 -2.31 -2.91 -0.93
N ASP A 266 -3.07 -1.96 -0.39
CA ASP A 266 -4.49 -2.12 -0.06
C ASP A 266 -5.32 -2.45 -1.30
N ALA A 267 -5.15 -1.68 -2.40
CA ALA A 267 -5.86 -1.93 -3.65
C ALA A 267 -5.50 -3.28 -4.27
N ILE A 268 -4.22 -3.67 -4.19
CA ILE A 268 -3.76 -4.97 -4.65
C ILE A 268 -4.37 -6.10 -3.81
N ALA A 269 -4.47 -5.92 -2.49
CA ALA A 269 -5.09 -6.89 -1.58
C ALA A 269 -6.56 -7.13 -1.94
N GLN A 270 -7.33 -6.06 -2.15
CA GLN A 270 -8.73 -6.14 -2.57
C GLN A 270 -8.89 -6.94 -3.86
N LEU A 271 -8.07 -6.68 -4.88
CA LEU A 271 -8.13 -7.46 -6.13
C LEU A 271 -7.81 -8.93 -5.93
N VAL A 272 -6.79 -9.23 -5.11
CA VAL A 272 -6.39 -10.62 -4.84
C VAL A 272 -7.48 -11.37 -4.06
N GLU A 273 -8.16 -10.71 -3.14
CA GLU A 273 -9.23 -11.30 -2.32
C GLU A 273 -10.51 -11.56 -3.12
N ARG A 274 -10.78 -10.75 -4.14
CA ARG A 274 -11.93 -10.89 -5.04
C ARG A 274 -11.76 -11.97 -6.11
N LEU A 275 -10.55 -12.53 -6.29
CA LEU A 275 -10.32 -13.58 -7.27
C LEU A 275 -10.95 -14.89 -6.83
N ASP A 276 -11.91 -15.39 -7.61
CA ASP A 276 -12.36 -16.78 -7.53
C ASP A 276 -11.42 -17.70 -8.32
N PHE A 277 -10.59 -18.45 -7.59
CA PHE A 277 -9.59 -19.32 -8.21
C PHE A 277 -10.18 -20.52 -8.92
N ASP A 278 -11.34 -21.01 -8.52
CA ASP A 278 -12.02 -22.14 -9.17
C ASP A 278 -12.57 -21.68 -10.52
N GLU A 279 -13.27 -20.55 -10.55
CA GLU A 279 -13.77 -19.94 -11.80
C GLU A 279 -12.65 -19.53 -12.75
N GLU A 280 -11.63 -18.87 -12.24
CA GLU A 280 -10.47 -18.42 -13.02
C GLU A 280 -9.72 -19.60 -13.65
N GLU A 281 -9.57 -20.71 -12.94
CA GLU A 281 -8.93 -21.90 -13.48
C GLU A 281 -9.76 -22.52 -14.62
N ILE A 282 -11.08 -22.56 -14.50
CA ILE A 282 -11.98 -23.04 -15.54
C ILE A 282 -11.90 -22.14 -16.77
N LYS A 283 -12.09 -20.82 -16.59
CA LYS A 283 -11.99 -19.82 -17.68
C LYS A 283 -10.65 -19.89 -18.44
N LEU A 284 -9.56 -20.06 -17.71
CA LEU A 284 -8.22 -20.18 -18.32
C LEU A 284 -8.06 -21.48 -19.11
N ARG A 285 -8.60 -22.62 -18.65
CA ARG A 285 -8.54 -23.89 -19.37
C ARG A 285 -9.36 -23.85 -20.66
N GLU A 286 -10.57 -23.30 -20.59
CA GLU A 286 -11.42 -23.11 -21.77
C GLU A 286 -10.81 -22.13 -22.77
N ALA A 287 -10.17 -21.05 -22.33
CA ALA A 287 -9.48 -20.13 -23.22
C ALA A 287 -8.24 -20.73 -23.90
N ILE A 288 -7.53 -21.65 -23.24
CA ILE A 288 -6.36 -22.33 -23.79
C ILE A 288 -6.76 -23.39 -24.81
N ASP A 289 -7.80 -24.18 -24.52
CA ASP A 289 -8.35 -25.22 -25.38
C ASP A 289 -9.86 -25.00 -25.55
N PRO A 290 -10.24 -24.06 -26.45
CA PRO A 290 -11.63 -23.66 -26.61
C PRO A 290 -12.48 -24.78 -27.16
N PRO A 291 -13.75 -24.93 -26.74
CA PRO A 291 -14.69 -25.86 -27.29
C PRO A 291 -14.96 -25.60 -28.77
N ALA A 292 -15.47 -26.63 -29.50
CA ALA A 292 -15.71 -26.54 -30.92
C ALA A 292 -16.64 -25.36 -31.29
N GLY A 293 -16.16 -24.46 -32.15
CA GLY A 293 -16.90 -23.27 -32.61
C GLY A 293 -16.41 -21.92 -32.03
N GLN A 294 -15.55 -21.91 -31.03
CA GLN A 294 -14.94 -20.68 -30.53
C GLN A 294 -13.58 -20.40 -31.20
N LYS A 295 -13.23 -19.10 -31.37
CA LYS A 295 -11.95 -18.70 -31.94
C LYS A 295 -10.81 -18.93 -30.93
N PRO A 296 -9.73 -19.63 -31.31
CA PRO A 296 -8.59 -19.84 -30.44
C PRO A 296 -7.83 -18.52 -30.16
N LEU A 297 -7.21 -18.43 -28.99
CA LEU A 297 -6.32 -17.33 -28.64
C LEU A 297 -5.12 -17.27 -29.58
N SER A 298 -4.58 -16.07 -29.83
CA SER A 298 -3.29 -15.92 -30.50
C SER A 298 -2.16 -16.64 -29.73
N ALA A 299 -1.11 -17.08 -30.42
CA ALA A 299 -0.02 -17.83 -29.81
C ALA A 299 0.59 -17.11 -28.58
N GLN A 300 0.75 -15.79 -28.65
CA GLN A 300 1.27 -14.99 -27.53
C GLN A 300 0.30 -14.96 -26.33
N ARG A 301 -1.01 -14.78 -26.57
CA ARG A 301 -2.02 -14.79 -25.51
C ARG A 301 -2.14 -16.19 -24.91
N LYS A 302 -2.10 -17.23 -25.72
CA LYS A 302 -2.10 -18.62 -25.23
C LYS A 302 -0.91 -18.89 -24.30
N GLN A 303 0.29 -18.42 -24.63
CA GLN A 303 1.44 -18.54 -23.75
C GLN A 303 1.29 -17.78 -22.43
N LYS A 304 0.72 -16.57 -22.46
CA LYS A 304 0.41 -15.80 -21.24
C LYS A 304 -0.62 -16.53 -20.37
N ALA A 305 -1.70 -17.03 -20.98
CA ALA A 305 -2.75 -17.80 -20.31
C ALA A 305 -2.19 -19.07 -19.64
N ILE A 306 -1.30 -19.81 -20.31
CA ILE A 306 -0.63 -20.99 -19.75
C ILE A 306 0.24 -20.61 -18.52
N LYS A 307 0.97 -19.49 -18.59
CA LYS A 307 1.78 -19.02 -17.45
C LYS A 307 0.89 -18.62 -16.28
N ARG A 308 -0.23 -17.93 -16.54
CA ARG A 308 -1.22 -17.55 -15.52
C ARG A 308 -1.87 -18.79 -14.92
N LEU A 309 -2.31 -19.75 -15.75
CA LEU A 309 -2.92 -21.00 -15.28
C LEU A 309 -2.02 -21.74 -14.29
N LYS A 310 -0.72 -21.80 -14.53
CA LYS A 310 0.24 -22.44 -13.61
C LYS A 310 0.24 -21.80 -12.23
N ILE A 311 0.10 -20.48 -12.16
CA ILE A 311 0.06 -19.74 -10.89
C ILE A 311 -1.28 -19.92 -10.21
N VAL A 312 -2.39 -19.75 -10.95
CA VAL A 312 -3.75 -19.93 -10.43
C VAL A 312 -3.91 -21.35 -9.88
N SER A 313 -3.54 -22.39 -10.63
CA SER A 313 -3.58 -23.78 -10.16
C SER A 313 -2.71 -24.03 -8.92
N SER A 314 -1.56 -23.35 -8.79
CA SER A 314 -0.71 -23.46 -7.60
C SER A 314 -1.38 -22.92 -6.34
N PHE A 315 -2.13 -21.81 -6.47
CA PHE A 315 -2.91 -21.25 -5.36
C PHE A 315 -4.22 -22.00 -5.12
N ASN A 316 -4.81 -22.58 -6.17
CA ASN A 316 -6.04 -23.36 -6.05
C ASN A 316 -5.82 -24.77 -5.47
N ARG A 317 -4.54 -25.22 -5.40
CA ARG A 317 -4.20 -26.53 -4.84
C ARG A 317 -4.69 -26.67 -3.41
N ARG A 318 -5.44 -27.74 -3.16
CA ARG A 318 -6.03 -28.07 -1.85
C ARG A 318 -5.28 -29.24 -1.16
N ASN A 319 -5.26 -29.21 0.15
CA ASN A 319 -4.77 -30.33 0.96
C ASN A 319 -5.87 -31.42 1.11
N GLU A 320 -5.53 -32.53 1.78
CA GLU A 320 -6.47 -33.64 2.04
C GLU A 320 -7.73 -33.22 2.84
N LYS A 321 -7.65 -32.08 3.55
CA LYS A 321 -8.78 -31.51 4.31
C LYS A 321 -9.63 -30.52 3.47
N GLY A 322 -9.35 -30.36 2.17
CA GLY A 322 -10.04 -29.44 1.28
C GLY A 322 -9.62 -27.98 1.38
N ASN A 323 -8.70 -27.62 2.27
CA ASN A 323 -8.23 -26.25 2.44
C ASN A 323 -7.12 -25.92 1.40
N ARG A 324 -7.10 -24.69 0.88
CA ARG A 324 -6.02 -24.22 0.01
C ARG A 324 -4.68 -24.26 0.73
N VAL A 325 -3.66 -24.75 0.03
CA VAL A 325 -2.32 -24.96 0.60
C VAL A 325 -1.57 -23.64 0.80
N ASN A 326 -1.72 -22.73 -0.15
CA ASN A 326 -1.12 -21.41 -0.14
C ASN A 326 -2.21 -20.35 -0.29
N SER A 327 -2.12 -19.27 0.48
CA SER A 327 -2.97 -18.11 0.31
C SER A 327 -2.24 -17.06 -0.53
N PRO A 328 -2.85 -16.56 -1.62
CA PRO A 328 -2.25 -15.47 -2.39
C PRO A 328 -2.14 -14.17 -1.59
N ARG A 329 -2.97 -13.98 -0.56
CA ARG A 329 -2.88 -12.86 0.39
C ARG A 329 -1.52 -12.80 1.12
N ALA A 330 -0.83 -13.95 1.24
CA ALA A 330 0.51 -14.02 1.82
C ALA A 330 1.61 -13.30 0.99
N MET A 331 1.31 -12.89 -0.24
CA MET A 331 2.20 -12.02 -1.02
C MET A 331 2.14 -10.55 -0.58
N ILE A 332 1.17 -10.22 0.26
CA ILE A 332 0.97 -8.89 0.82
C ILE A 332 1.13 -9.00 2.33
N LEU A 333 2.04 -8.22 2.88
CA LEU A 333 2.48 -8.31 4.26
C LEU A 333 1.70 -7.32 5.13
N ASP A 334 0.94 -7.83 6.07
CA ASP A 334 0.39 -7.06 7.19
C ASP A 334 1.34 -7.11 8.39
N VAL A 335 2.18 -8.15 8.43
CA VAL A 335 3.12 -8.43 9.51
C VAL A 335 4.49 -8.78 8.93
N VAL A 336 5.54 -8.17 9.45
CA VAL A 336 6.92 -8.47 9.06
C VAL A 336 7.58 -9.34 10.13
N PRO A 337 8.13 -10.52 9.78
CA PRO A 337 8.85 -11.35 10.74
C PRO A 337 10.19 -10.72 11.13
N VAL A 338 10.53 -10.80 12.40
CA VAL A 338 11.83 -10.34 12.93
C VAL A 338 12.63 -11.56 13.33
N ILE A 339 13.77 -11.76 12.67
CA ILE A 339 14.65 -12.90 12.91
C ILE A 339 15.33 -12.79 14.28
N PRO A 340 15.77 -13.93 14.86
CA PRO A 340 16.40 -13.98 16.18
C PRO A 340 17.61 -13.01 16.29
N PRO A 341 17.83 -12.38 17.46
CA PRO A 341 18.92 -11.41 17.67
C PRO A 341 20.33 -11.94 17.40
N GLU A 342 20.58 -13.22 17.68
CA GLU A 342 21.92 -13.80 17.46
C GLU A 342 22.23 -14.05 15.97
N LEU A 343 21.22 -14.05 15.09
CA LEU A 343 21.43 -14.06 13.63
C LEU A 343 21.72 -12.67 13.03
N ARG A 344 21.54 -11.61 13.84
CA ARG A 344 21.83 -10.20 13.49
C ARG A 344 22.57 -9.51 14.64
N PRO A 345 23.77 -10.00 14.98
CA PRO A 345 24.45 -9.62 16.22
C PRO A 345 24.85 -8.16 16.26
N MET A 346 24.96 -7.63 17.48
CA MET A 346 25.58 -6.37 17.82
C MET A 346 26.73 -6.67 18.77
N VAL A 347 27.96 -6.36 18.37
CA VAL A 347 29.19 -6.68 19.09
C VAL A 347 29.87 -5.40 19.53
N GLN A 348 30.30 -5.36 20.80
CA GLN A 348 31.11 -4.26 21.29
C GLN A 348 32.55 -4.46 20.85
N LEU A 349 33.12 -3.46 20.20
CA LEU A 349 34.53 -3.40 19.81
C LEU A 349 35.38 -2.73 20.90
N ASP A 350 36.70 -2.92 20.82
CA ASP A 350 37.63 -2.23 21.65
C ASP A 350 37.45 -0.71 21.51
N GLY A 351 37.46 0.01 22.64
CA GLY A 351 37.19 1.45 22.69
C GLY A 351 35.72 1.83 22.81
N GLY A 352 34.82 0.88 23.16
CA GLY A 352 33.40 1.16 23.48
C GLY A 352 32.50 1.40 22.28
N ARG A 353 32.98 1.24 21.04
CA ARG A 353 32.19 1.30 19.82
C ARG A 353 31.45 -0.03 19.60
N PHE A 354 30.29 0.03 18.94
CA PHE A 354 29.52 -1.14 18.58
C PHE A 354 29.56 -1.36 17.07
N ALA A 355 29.83 -2.62 16.67
CA ALA A 355 29.59 -3.10 15.32
C ALA A 355 28.23 -3.81 15.31
N THR A 356 27.39 -3.51 14.35
CA THR A 356 26.07 -4.11 14.22
C THR A 356 25.88 -4.65 12.81
N SER A 357 25.05 -5.69 12.68
CA SER A 357 24.59 -6.16 11.38
C SER A 357 23.71 -5.11 10.72
N ASP A 358 23.84 -4.95 9.38
CA ASP A 358 23.01 -4.04 8.58
C ASP A 358 21.51 -4.33 8.69
N LEU A 359 21.14 -5.60 8.94
CA LEU A 359 19.76 -6.01 9.20
C LEU A 359 19.11 -5.21 10.35
N ASN A 360 19.86 -4.88 11.39
CA ASN A 360 19.32 -4.10 12.49
C ASN A 360 18.95 -2.67 12.06
N ASP A 361 19.71 -2.06 11.16
CA ASP A 361 19.38 -0.74 10.61
C ASP A 361 18.16 -0.80 9.69
N LEU A 362 18.05 -1.83 8.86
CA LEU A 362 16.90 -2.05 8.00
C LEU A 362 15.61 -2.24 8.83
N TYR A 363 15.63 -3.07 9.88
CA TYR A 363 14.51 -3.20 10.80
C TYR A 363 14.17 -1.88 11.51
N ARG A 364 15.17 -1.11 11.93
CA ARG A 364 14.96 0.21 12.55
C ARG A 364 14.27 1.18 11.60
N ARG A 365 14.63 1.19 10.31
CA ARG A 365 13.95 2.01 9.29
C ARG A 365 12.48 1.61 9.16
N VAL A 366 12.18 0.32 9.05
CA VAL A 366 10.79 -0.17 8.99
C VAL A 366 10.00 0.28 10.23
N ILE A 367 10.51 0.05 11.45
CA ILE A 367 9.82 0.41 12.69
C ILE A 367 9.59 1.93 12.78
N ASN A 368 10.61 2.75 12.43
CA ASN A 368 10.49 4.21 12.48
C ASN A 368 9.41 4.71 11.51
N ARG A 369 9.41 4.24 10.25
CA ARG A 369 8.38 4.59 9.25
C ARG A 369 6.99 4.13 9.70
N ASN A 370 6.90 2.90 10.19
CA ASN A 370 5.66 2.34 10.70
C ASN A 370 5.08 3.14 11.87
N ASN A 371 5.90 3.50 12.86
CA ASN A 371 5.48 4.30 14.01
C ASN A 371 5.07 5.73 13.60
N ARG A 372 5.76 6.30 12.61
CA ARG A 372 5.40 7.61 12.06
C ARG A 372 4.06 7.54 11.33
N LEU A 373 3.86 6.50 10.51
CA LEU A 373 2.58 6.30 9.82
C LEU A 373 1.43 6.10 10.82
N LYS A 374 1.60 5.26 11.86
CA LYS A 374 0.59 5.09 12.93
C LYS A 374 0.18 6.44 13.51
N ARG A 375 1.17 7.27 13.85
CA ARG A 375 0.90 8.61 14.41
C ARG A 375 0.17 9.54 13.44
N LEU A 376 0.50 9.50 12.14
CA LEU A 376 -0.18 10.31 11.12
C LEU A 376 -1.63 9.87 10.94
N LEU A 377 -1.89 8.56 10.96
CA LEU A 377 -3.24 8.01 10.91
C LEU A 377 -4.07 8.39 12.15
N ASP A 378 -3.49 8.29 13.34
CA ASP A 378 -4.14 8.65 14.60
C ASP A 378 -4.48 10.15 14.67
N LEU A 379 -3.68 11.00 14.01
CA LEU A 379 -3.90 12.45 13.95
C LEU A 379 -4.83 12.88 12.81
N GLY A 380 -5.30 11.98 11.96
CA GLY A 380 -6.13 12.32 10.81
C GLY A 380 -5.40 13.21 9.80
N ALA A 381 -4.10 12.96 9.55
CA ALA A 381 -3.30 13.76 8.63
C ALA A 381 -3.85 13.71 7.19
N PRO A 382 -3.64 14.76 6.36
CA PRO A 382 -4.06 14.78 4.97
C PRO A 382 -3.57 13.57 4.16
N ALA A 383 -4.41 13.08 3.25
CA ALA A 383 -4.16 11.86 2.46
C ALA A 383 -2.81 11.88 1.74
N ILE A 384 -2.40 13.02 1.20
CA ILE A 384 -1.13 13.18 0.49
C ILE A 384 0.08 12.87 1.38
N ILE A 385 0.03 13.29 2.66
CA ILE A 385 1.11 13.03 3.63
C ILE A 385 1.09 11.56 4.05
N VAL A 386 -0.09 11.00 4.27
CA VAL A 386 -0.29 9.57 4.62
C VAL A 386 0.20 8.68 3.49
N ASN A 387 -0.17 8.97 2.25
CA ASN A 387 0.24 8.20 1.07
C ASN A 387 1.76 8.24 0.85
N ASN A 388 2.39 9.41 1.08
CA ASN A 388 3.85 9.53 1.01
C ASN A 388 4.55 8.68 2.09
N GLU A 389 4.02 8.65 3.33
CA GLU A 389 4.61 7.83 4.38
C GLU A 389 4.33 6.33 4.16
N LYS A 390 3.16 5.95 3.61
CA LYS A 390 2.88 4.57 3.16
C LYS A 390 3.88 4.13 2.09
N ARG A 391 4.19 4.99 1.10
CA ARG A 391 5.20 4.73 0.08
C ARG A 391 6.58 4.51 0.69
N MET A 392 6.98 5.37 1.64
CA MET A 392 8.27 5.23 2.34
C MET A 392 8.32 3.96 3.20
N LEU A 393 7.19 3.52 3.77
CA LEU A 393 7.10 2.25 4.48
C LEU A 393 7.29 1.08 3.51
N GLN A 394 6.63 1.10 2.34
CA GLN A 394 6.82 0.10 1.28
C GLN A 394 8.30 0.00 0.88
N GLU A 395 8.96 1.13 0.61
CA GLU A 395 10.38 1.17 0.26
C GLU A 395 11.29 0.62 1.39
N ALA A 396 10.96 0.89 2.66
CA ALA A 396 11.70 0.34 3.79
C ALA A 396 11.54 -1.18 3.94
N VAL A 397 10.34 -1.70 3.66
CA VAL A 397 10.08 -3.15 3.64
C VAL A 397 10.79 -3.80 2.46
N ASP A 398 10.78 -3.18 1.29
CA ASP A 398 11.50 -3.67 0.10
C ASP A 398 13.00 -3.80 0.37
N ALA A 399 13.62 -2.77 0.96
CA ALA A 399 15.03 -2.78 1.32
C ALA A 399 15.37 -3.87 2.35
N LEU A 400 14.43 -4.26 3.21
CA LEU A 400 14.63 -5.34 4.19
C LEU A 400 14.71 -6.71 3.51
N PHE A 401 13.90 -6.95 2.47
CA PHE A 401 13.83 -8.25 1.78
C PHE A 401 14.75 -8.34 0.56
N ASP A 402 15.05 -7.22 -0.06
CA ASP A 402 15.92 -7.13 -1.25
C ASP A 402 16.74 -5.84 -1.16
N ASN A 403 17.94 -5.96 -0.67
CA ASN A 403 18.85 -4.83 -0.45
C ASN A 403 19.73 -4.53 -1.67
N GLY A 404 19.23 -4.74 -2.87
CA GLY A 404 19.93 -4.43 -4.11
C GLY A 404 20.47 -5.63 -4.82
#